data_22796a40f723cc76fa92788473b2b281
#
_entry.id   22796a40f723cc76fa92788473b2b281
#
_cell.length_a   1.000
_cell.length_b   1.000
_cell.length_c   1.000
_cell.angle_alpha   90.00
_cell.angle_beta   90.00
_cell.angle_gamma   90.00
#
_symmetry.space_group_name_H-M   'P 1'
#
loop_
_entity.id
_entity.type
_entity.pdbx_description
1 polymer ?
#
loop_
_entity_poly.entity_id
_entity_poly.type
_entity_poly.pdbx_seq_one_letter_code
_entity_poly.pdbx_strand_id
1 'polypeptide(L)'
;MKSIINYISEIFHGLWTLLVGMRITGKYFFSPGAIVTQQYPENRHGHGKKSKKQLVMFDRFKGEVIMPHNENNQHKCTGCGICENNCPNGSIEVISVMNVGEDGKKKRAIDKHIYRLSMCTFCALCVKTCPSQALAFSQEFEHAVFDRTKLIKVLNKPGSTLMKGVE
;
A
#
# COMPACT_ATOMS: atom_id res chain seq x y z
N MET A 1 21.54 35.01 48.72
CA MET A 1 21.76 35.75 47.41
C MET A 1 21.91 34.77 46.22
N LYS A 2 22.70 33.69 46.30
CA LYS A 2 22.85 32.74 45.16
C LYS A 2 21.53 32.11 44.69
N SER A 3 20.58 31.83 45.61
CA SER A 3 19.30 31.22 45.29
C SER A 3 18.39 32.15 44.45
N ILE A 4 18.38 33.44 44.72
CA ILE A 4 17.57 34.41 44.00
C ILE A 4 18.15 34.65 42.59
N ILE A 5 19.47 34.68 42.47
CA ILE A 5 20.14 34.83 41.15
C ILE A 5 19.86 33.64 40.26
N ASN A 6 19.93 32.42 40.82
CA ASN A 6 19.58 31.19 40.07
C ASN A 6 18.12 31.21 39.62
N TYR A 7 17.19 31.58 40.49
CA TYR A 7 15.78 31.68 40.13
C TYR A 7 15.49 32.65 38.97
N ILE A 8 16.12 33.85 39.03
CA ILE A 8 16.01 34.83 37.96
C ILE A 8 16.62 34.29 36.67
N SER A 9 17.77 33.63 36.74
CA SER A 9 18.42 33.02 35.57
C SER A 9 17.54 31.95 34.94
N GLU A 10 16.87 31.11 35.71
CA GLU A 10 15.94 30.07 35.21
C GLU A 10 14.72 30.70 34.52
N ILE A 11 14.19 31.79 35.02
CA ILE A 11 13.10 32.54 34.36
C ILE A 11 13.55 33.04 33.00
N PHE A 12 14.71 33.68 32.90
CA PHE A 12 15.23 34.16 31.64
C PHE A 12 15.50 33.03 30.65
N HIS A 13 16.07 31.95 31.13
CA HIS A 13 16.27 30.75 30.29
C HIS A 13 14.95 30.16 29.78
N GLY A 14 13.93 30.07 30.65
CA GLY A 14 12.59 29.61 30.27
C GLY A 14 11.94 30.50 29.21
N LEU A 15 12.01 31.83 29.39
CA LEU A 15 11.51 32.78 28.41
C LEU A 15 12.25 32.69 27.06
N TRP A 16 13.56 32.50 27.10
CA TRP A 16 14.36 32.32 25.91
C TRP A 16 13.97 31.04 25.14
N THR A 17 13.85 29.92 25.83
CA THR A 17 13.43 28.65 25.19
C THR A 17 12.03 28.74 24.61
N LEU A 18 11.10 29.44 25.28
CA LEU A 18 9.77 29.72 24.75
C LEU A 18 9.82 30.52 23.45
N LEU A 19 10.62 31.59 23.40
CA LEU A 19 10.80 32.41 22.20
C LEU A 19 11.40 31.62 21.04
N VAL A 20 12.37 30.74 21.32
CA VAL A 20 12.95 29.83 20.31
C VAL A 20 11.89 28.86 19.77
N GLY A 21 11.08 28.29 20.66
CA GLY A 21 9.97 27.40 20.26
C GLY A 21 8.94 28.13 19.38
N MET A 22 8.53 29.33 19.78
CA MET A 22 7.59 30.15 19.00
C MET A 22 8.17 30.56 17.63
N ARG A 23 9.47 30.82 17.55
CA ARG A 23 10.12 31.11 16.27
C ARG A 23 10.05 29.94 15.30
N ILE A 24 10.23 28.70 15.80
CA ILE A 24 10.15 27.49 14.98
C ILE A 24 8.72 27.27 14.49
N THR A 25 7.74 27.33 15.37
CA THR A 25 6.33 27.17 15.00
C THR A 25 5.86 28.28 14.08
N GLY A 26 6.26 29.53 14.34
CA GLY A 26 5.97 30.67 13.47
C GLY A 26 6.53 30.50 12.06
N LYS A 27 7.75 29.97 11.92
CA LYS A 27 8.32 29.65 10.61
C LYS A 27 7.42 28.73 9.79
N TYR A 28 6.87 27.68 10.40
CA TYR A 28 5.96 26.75 9.72
C TYR A 28 4.60 27.39 9.45
N PHE A 29 4.11 28.23 10.35
CA PHE A 29 2.85 28.95 10.17
C PHE A 29 2.89 29.89 8.94
N PHE A 30 3.98 30.61 8.75
CA PHE A 30 4.16 31.52 7.62
C PHE A 30 4.70 30.86 6.34
N SER A 31 4.90 29.54 6.35
CA SER A 31 5.42 28.79 5.19
C SER A 31 4.36 27.85 4.61
N PRO A 32 3.42 28.33 3.79
CA PRO A 32 2.35 27.48 3.23
C PRO A 32 2.87 26.33 2.37
N GLY A 33 4.08 26.45 1.81
CA GLY A 33 4.74 25.37 1.07
C GLY A 33 5.23 24.20 1.93
N ALA A 34 5.31 24.37 3.26
CA ALA A 34 5.73 23.33 4.19
C ALA A 34 4.54 22.49 4.73
N ILE A 35 3.30 22.80 4.31
CA ILE A 35 2.12 22.06 4.71
C ILE A 35 2.12 20.71 4.00
N VAL A 36 2.30 19.64 4.77
CA VAL A 36 2.30 18.24 4.28
C VAL A 36 0.87 17.67 4.24
N THR A 37 -0.06 18.28 4.96
CA THR A 37 -1.44 17.83 5.06
C THR A 37 -2.11 17.81 3.69
N GLN A 38 -2.67 16.66 3.33
CA GLN A 38 -3.49 16.51 2.14
C GLN A 38 -4.96 16.68 2.51
N GLN A 39 -5.65 17.55 1.80
CA GLN A 39 -7.07 17.81 2.04
C GLN A 39 -7.91 16.89 1.17
N TYR A 40 -8.64 16.01 1.81
CA TYR A 40 -9.61 15.15 1.18
C TYR A 40 -11.02 15.77 1.36
N PRO A 41 -11.89 15.85 0.33
CA PRO A 41 -11.77 15.19 -0.99
C PRO A 41 -11.15 16.07 -2.10
N GLU A 42 -10.69 17.30 -1.82
CA GLU A 42 -10.25 18.26 -2.84
C GLU A 42 -9.05 17.76 -3.66
N ASN A 43 -8.17 16.98 -3.02
CA ASN A 43 -6.99 16.40 -3.64
C ASN A 43 -7.21 14.97 -4.16
N ARG A 44 -8.46 14.51 -4.22
CA ARG A 44 -8.80 13.15 -4.68
C ARG A 44 -8.46 12.94 -6.14
N HIS A 45 -7.92 11.76 -6.48
CA HIS A 45 -7.71 11.32 -7.85
C HIS A 45 -9.04 11.31 -8.65
N GLY A 46 -9.14 12.10 -9.71
CA GLY A 46 -10.23 12.02 -10.69
C GLY A 46 -11.50 12.81 -10.39
N HIS A 47 -11.65 13.48 -9.25
CA HIS A 47 -12.82 14.30 -8.95
C HIS A 47 -12.43 15.75 -8.70
N GLY A 48 -12.61 16.58 -9.71
CA GLY A 48 -12.47 18.04 -9.61
C GLY A 48 -11.59 18.63 -10.70
N LYS A 49 -12.21 19.39 -11.60
CA LYS A 49 -11.57 20.03 -12.78
C LYS A 49 -10.48 21.06 -12.45
N LYS A 50 -10.12 21.30 -11.20
CA LYS A 50 -9.21 22.38 -10.78
C LYS A 50 -8.14 22.03 -9.73
N SER A 51 -8.04 20.81 -9.23
CA SER A 51 -6.95 20.48 -8.31
C SER A 51 -5.68 20.14 -9.07
N LYS A 52 -4.72 21.06 -9.05
CA LYS A 52 -3.38 20.88 -9.65
C LYS A 52 -2.49 19.92 -8.84
N LYS A 53 -2.90 19.49 -7.65
CA LYS A 53 -2.22 18.50 -6.83
C LYS A 53 -3.09 17.25 -6.71
N GLN A 54 -2.76 16.23 -7.48
CA GLN A 54 -3.30 14.89 -7.25
C GLN A 54 -2.84 14.37 -5.89
N LEU A 55 -3.72 13.64 -5.21
CA LEU A 55 -3.34 12.91 -4.02
C LEU A 55 -2.30 11.85 -4.42
N VAL A 56 -1.06 12.08 -4.07
CA VAL A 56 0.04 11.14 -4.32
C VAL A 56 0.33 10.44 -3.01
N MET A 57 0.08 9.14 -2.99
CA MET A 57 0.48 8.31 -1.87
C MET A 57 1.99 8.07 -1.90
N PHE A 58 2.58 7.94 -0.73
CA PHE A 58 4.02 7.63 -0.63
C PHE A 58 4.31 6.19 -1.07
N ASP A 59 5.54 5.90 -1.46
CA ASP A 59 5.97 4.62 -2.06
C ASP A 59 5.67 3.39 -1.19
N ARG A 60 5.64 3.56 0.12
CA ARG A 60 5.32 2.47 1.07
C ARG A 60 3.83 2.30 1.35
N PHE A 61 2.99 3.06 0.67
CA PHE A 61 1.55 2.95 0.85
C PHE A 61 1.06 1.56 0.44
N LYS A 62 0.19 0.99 1.28
CA LYS A 62 -0.39 -0.33 1.07
C LYS A 62 -1.89 -0.15 0.85
N GLY A 63 -2.28 0.00 -0.39
CA GLY A 63 -3.67 0.00 -0.79
C GLY A 63 -4.24 -1.43 -0.79
N GLU A 64 -4.69 -1.92 -1.92
CA GLU A 64 -5.10 -3.32 -2.03
C GLU A 64 -4.00 -4.18 -2.68
N VAL A 65 -4.06 -5.49 -2.42
CA VAL A 65 -3.17 -6.44 -3.10
C VAL A 65 -3.64 -6.62 -4.53
N ILE A 66 -2.72 -6.48 -5.46
CA ILE A 66 -2.95 -6.68 -6.89
C ILE A 66 -1.95 -7.67 -7.47
N MET A 67 -2.32 -8.27 -8.59
CA MET A 67 -1.41 -9.04 -9.44
C MET A 67 -1.10 -8.20 -10.68
N PRO A 68 0.10 -7.61 -10.79
CA PRO A 68 0.49 -6.85 -11.98
C PRO A 68 0.48 -7.74 -13.23
N HIS A 69 -0.10 -7.22 -14.31
CA HIS A 69 -0.10 -7.85 -15.63
C HIS A 69 0.61 -6.94 -16.62
N ASN A 70 1.35 -7.53 -17.55
CA ASN A 70 1.96 -6.81 -18.66
C ASN A 70 0.89 -6.40 -19.70
N GLU A 71 1.31 -5.62 -20.69
CA GLU A 71 0.48 -5.21 -21.83
C GLU A 71 -0.10 -6.42 -22.58
N ASN A 72 0.62 -7.53 -22.61
CA ASN A 72 0.20 -8.80 -23.24
C ASN A 72 -0.68 -9.67 -22.31
N ASN A 73 -1.22 -9.10 -21.23
CA ASN A 73 -2.01 -9.81 -20.21
C ASN A 73 -1.29 -11.01 -19.58
N GLN A 74 0.01 -10.90 -19.34
CA GLN A 74 0.82 -11.93 -18.70
C GLN A 74 1.11 -11.57 -17.24
N HIS A 75 1.11 -12.57 -16.37
CA HIS A 75 1.43 -12.45 -14.95
C HIS A 75 2.63 -13.33 -14.56
N LYS A 76 3.21 -13.09 -13.39
CA LYS A 76 4.35 -13.86 -12.86
C LYS A 76 3.95 -14.97 -11.90
N CYS A 77 2.67 -15.16 -11.62
CA CYS A 77 2.22 -16.12 -10.61
C CYS A 77 2.27 -17.56 -11.13
N THR A 78 3.01 -18.41 -10.43
CA THR A 78 3.13 -19.85 -10.73
C THR A 78 2.07 -20.71 -10.05
N GLY A 79 1.18 -20.13 -9.23
CA GLY A 79 0.17 -20.88 -8.47
C GLY A 79 0.74 -21.73 -7.33
N CYS A 80 1.90 -21.36 -6.75
CA CYS A 80 2.59 -22.17 -5.73
C CYS A 80 1.87 -22.23 -4.36
N GLY A 81 0.90 -21.33 -4.07
CA GLY A 81 0.13 -21.31 -2.82
C GLY A 81 0.86 -20.74 -1.59
N ILE A 82 2.12 -20.31 -1.70
CA ILE A 82 2.89 -19.76 -0.57
C ILE A 82 2.19 -18.54 0.06
N CYS A 83 1.60 -17.67 -0.75
CA CYS A 83 0.87 -16.48 -0.28
C CYS A 83 -0.38 -16.84 0.53
N GLU A 84 -1.06 -17.94 0.18
CA GLU A 84 -2.20 -18.49 0.91
C GLU A 84 -1.76 -19.02 2.27
N ASN A 85 -0.73 -19.90 2.29
CA ASN A 85 -0.23 -20.51 3.52
C ASN A 85 0.35 -19.47 4.51
N ASN A 86 0.93 -18.39 4.02
CA ASN A 86 1.50 -17.34 4.84
C ASN A 86 0.49 -16.26 5.25
N CYS A 87 -0.76 -16.33 4.79
CA CYS A 87 -1.77 -15.36 5.14
C CYS A 87 -2.39 -15.66 6.51
N PRO A 88 -2.14 -14.84 7.57
CA PRO A 88 -2.64 -15.12 8.91
C PRO A 88 -4.16 -15.08 9.00
N ASN A 89 -4.82 -14.36 8.10
CA ASN A 89 -6.27 -14.17 8.12
C ASN A 89 -7.02 -14.98 7.07
N GLY A 90 -6.33 -15.83 6.29
CA GLY A 90 -6.96 -16.57 5.20
C GLY A 90 -7.61 -15.68 4.13
N SER A 91 -7.05 -14.49 3.90
CA SER A 91 -7.59 -13.53 2.91
C SER A 91 -7.35 -13.96 1.47
N ILE A 92 -6.43 -14.90 1.25
CA ILE A 92 -6.00 -15.36 -0.07
C ILE A 92 -6.32 -16.83 -0.22
N GLU A 93 -6.85 -17.20 -1.39
CA GLU A 93 -7.10 -18.56 -1.80
C GLU A 93 -6.58 -18.76 -3.22
N VAL A 94 -5.77 -19.80 -3.43
CA VAL A 94 -5.12 -20.05 -4.72
C VAL A 94 -5.61 -21.36 -5.29
N ILE A 95 -6.44 -21.28 -6.32
CA ILE A 95 -6.91 -22.45 -7.07
C ILE A 95 -5.92 -22.67 -8.21
N SER A 96 -5.18 -23.80 -8.15
CA SER A 96 -4.20 -24.17 -9.17
C SER A 96 -4.63 -25.44 -9.90
N VAL A 97 -4.33 -25.48 -11.20
CA VAL A 97 -4.55 -26.63 -12.07
C VAL A 97 -3.20 -27.16 -12.56
N MET A 98 -3.19 -28.46 -12.88
CA MET A 98 -2.03 -29.10 -13.48
C MET A 98 -2.20 -29.11 -15.00
N ASN A 99 -1.44 -28.29 -15.70
CA ASN A 99 -1.41 -28.30 -17.16
C ASN A 99 -0.24 -29.17 -17.62
N VAL A 100 -0.48 -29.95 -18.68
CA VAL A 100 0.58 -30.69 -19.37
C VAL A 100 1.17 -29.72 -20.40
N GLY A 101 2.43 -29.31 -20.20
CA GLY A 101 3.13 -28.47 -21.15
C GLY A 101 3.43 -29.22 -22.47
N GLU A 102 3.84 -28.49 -23.50
CA GLU A 102 4.26 -29.06 -24.79
C GLU A 102 5.41 -30.08 -24.65
N ASP A 103 6.19 -29.96 -23.57
CA ASP A 103 7.28 -30.91 -23.22
C ASP A 103 6.81 -32.17 -22.49
N GLY A 104 5.51 -32.43 -22.36
CA GLY A 104 4.94 -33.56 -21.61
C GLY A 104 5.12 -33.48 -20.10
N LYS A 105 5.72 -32.41 -19.57
CA LYS A 105 5.90 -32.19 -18.12
C LYS A 105 4.63 -31.53 -17.54
N LYS A 106 4.18 -32.07 -16.41
CA LYS A 106 3.08 -31.46 -15.64
C LYS A 106 3.60 -30.20 -14.97
N LYS A 107 3.13 -29.04 -15.41
CA LYS A 107 3.41 -27.73 -14.77
C LYS A 107 2.16 -27.25 -14.05
N ARG A 108 2.36 -26.73 -12.83
CA ARG A 108 1.28 -26.08 -12.07
C ARG A 108 0.99 -24.73 -12.69
N ALA A 109 -0.26 -24.43 -12.95
CA ALA A 109 -0.73 -23.15 -13.42
C ALA A 109 -1.83 -22.65 -12.48
N ILE A 110 -1.97 -21.34 -12.38
CA ILE A 110 -3.04 -20.74 -11.60
C ILE A 110 -4.33 -20.75 -12.43
N ASP A 111 -5.42 -21.18 -11.84
CA ASP A 111 -6.77 -21.01 -12.37
C ASP A 111 -7.37 -19.72 -11.82
N LYS A 112 -7.49 -19.60 -10.48
CA LYS A 112 -8.02 -18.40 -9.84
C LYS A 112 -7.19 -18.03 -8.62
N HIS A 113 -6.92 -16.73 -8.48
CA HIS A 113 -6.33 -16.14 -7.29
C HIS A 113 -7.39 -15.27 -6.61
N ILE A 114 -8.06 -15.84 -5.62
CA ILE A 114 -9.15 -15.16 -4.91
C ILE A 114 -8.57 -14.36 -3.76
N TYR A 115 -8.92 -13.09 -3.69
CA TYR A 115 -8.51 -12.17 -2.64
C TYR A 115 -9.73 -11.57 -1.95
N ARG A 116 -9.82 -11.78 -0.64
CA ARG A 116 -10.89 -11.25 0.23
C ARG A 116 -10.38 -10.02 0.95
N LEU A 117 -10.60 -8.84 0.35
CA LEU A 117 -10.15 -7.55 0.88
C LEU A 117 -10.69 -7.29 2.30
N SER A 118 -11.93 -7.69 2.59
CA SER A 118 -12.56 -7.52 3.90
C SER A 118 -11.85 -8.23 5.05
N MET A 119 -11.01 -9.21 4.77
CA MET A 119 -10.24 -9.97 5.76
C MET A 119 -8.77 -9.56 5.83
N CYS A 120 -8.31 -8.74 4.88
CA CYS A 120 -6.91 -8.38 4.75
C CYS A 120 -6.50 -7.33 5.78
N THR A 121 -5.38 -7.56 6.47
CA THR A 121 -4.75 -6.62 7.42
C THR A 121 -3.58 -5.84 6.81
N PHE A 122 -3.36 -5.94 5.50
CA PHE A 122 -2.28 -5.25 4.78
C PHE A 122 -0.88 -5.47 5.37
N CYS A 123 -0.63 -6.64 5.95
CA CYS A 123 0.63 -6.99 6.61
C CYS A 123 1.82 -7.16 5.64
N ALA A 124 1.55 -7.30 4.33
CA ALA A 124 2.53 -7.48 3.27
C ALA A 124 3.27 -8.84 3.25
N LEU A 125 2.90 -9.82 4.06
CA LEU A 125 3.55 -11.13 4.05
C LEU A 125 3.45 -11.81 2.68
N CYS A 126 2.24 -11.83 2.08
CA CYS A 126 2.02 -12.43 0.77
C CYS A 126 2.88 -11.81 -0.35
N VAL A 127 3.15 -10.50 -0.28
CA VAL A 127 4.01 -9.80 -1.25
C VAL A 127 5.48 -10.11 -1.01
N LYS A 128 5.91 -10.10 0.27
CA LYS A 128 7.32 -10.31 0.65
C LYS A 128 7.78 -11.75 0.46
N THR A 129 6.89 -12.73 0.68
CA THR A 129 7.22 -14.15 0.58
C THR A 129 7.00 -14.74 -0.81
N CYS A 130 6.47 -13.96 -1.75
CA CYS A 130 6.24 -14.41 -3.11
C CYS A 130 7.58 -14.59 -3.88
N PRO A 131 7.97 -15.82 -4.25
CA PRO A 131 9.25 -16.07 -4.91
C PRO A 131 9.32 -15.44 -6.31
N SER A 132 8.22 -15.43 -7.04
CA SER A 132 8.12 -14.86 -8.38
C SER A 132 7.77 -13.36 -8.39
N GLN A 133 7.63 -12.72 -7.22
CA GLN A 133 7.23 -11.32 -7.08
C GLN A 133 5.96 -10.98 -7.91
N ALA A 134 5.00 -11.90 -7.89
CA ALA A 134 3.77 -11.79 -8.67
C ALA A 134 2.72 -10.87 -8.02
N LEU A 135 2.90 -10.49 -6.76
CA LEU A 135 1.96 -9.66 -6.00
C LEU A 135 2.58 -8.31 -5.67
N ALA A 136 1.77 -7.27 -5.72
CA ALA A 136 2.14 -5.91 -5.33
C ALA A 136 0.99 -5.23 -4.60
N PHE A 137 1.24 -4.05 -4.00
CA PHE A 137 0.19 -3.18 -3.50
C PHE A 137 -0.14 -2.10 -4.52
N SER A 138 -1.43 -1.81 -4.68
CA SER A 138 -1.91 -0.68 -5.45
C SER A 138 -1.86 0.61 -4.62
N GLN A 139 -2.12 1.73 -5.30
CA GLN A 139 -2.31 3.03 -4.67
C GLN A 139 -3.79 3.30 -4.35
N GLU A 140 -4.69 2.37 -4.68
CA GLU A 140 -6.12 2.51 -4.43
C GLU A 140 -6.45 2.18 -2.99
N PHE A 141 -7.27 3.00 -2.35
CA PHE A 141 -7.67 2.88 -0.94
C PHE A 141 -9.18 3.06 -0.72
N GLU A 142 -9.93 3.44 -1.75
CA GLU A 142 -11.36 3.66 -1.65
C GLU A 142 -12.13 2.37 -1.91
N HIS A 143 -12.42 1.63 -0.85
CA HIS A 143 -13.05 0.32 -0.91
C HIS A 143 -14.46 0.30 -0.31
N ALA A 144 -15.09 1.47 -0.14
CA ALA A 144 -16.44 1.54 0.39
C ALA A 144 -17.45 0.97 -0.62
N VAL A 145 -18.14 -0.08 -0.23
CA VAL A 145 -19.14 -0.77 -1.04
C VAL A 145 -20.38 -1.12 -0.20
N PHE A 146 -21.54 -1.16 -0.82
CA PHE A 146 -22.79 -1.56 -0.14
C PHE A 146 -22.88 -3.08 0.07
N ASP A 147 -22.28 -3.86 -0.84
CA ASP A 147 -22.31 -5.32 -0.80
C ASP A 147 -20.92 -5.88 -0.54
N ARG A 148 -20.81 -6.69 0.52
CA ARG A 148 -19.55 -7.34 0.92
C ARG A 148 -18.96 -8.25 -0.16
N THR A 149 -19.79 -8.83 -1.02
CA THR A 149 -19.32 -9.71 -2.10
C THR A 149 -18.40 -8.99 -3.08
N LYS A 150 -18.57 -7.67 -3.26
CA LYS A 150 -17.70 -6.84 -4.10
C LYS A 150 -16.27 -6.67 -3.56
N LEU A 151 -16.04 -7.02 -2.29
CA LEU A 151 -14.72 -7.05 -1.68
C LEU A 151 -13.98 -8.38 -1.92
N ILE A 152 -14.61 -9.34 -2.60
CA ILE A 152 -13.98 -10.55 -3.07
C ILE A 152 -13.55 -10.31 -4.51
N LYS A 153 -12.24 -10.30 -4.73
CA LYS A 153 -11.64 -9.98 -6.02
C LYS A 153 -10.87 -11.18 -6.55
N VAL A 154 -10.94 -11.41 -7.85
CA VAL A 154 -10.07 -12.36 -8.56
C VAL A 154 -8.92 -11.56 -9.14
N LEU A 155 -7.70 -11.81 -8.67
CA LEU A 155 -6.53 -10.99 -9.01
C LEU A 155 -5.99 -11.27 -10.41
N ASN A 156 -6.10 -12.52 -10.88
CA ASN A 156 -5.71 -12.85 -12.24
C ASN A 156 -6.82 -12.44 -13.22
N LYS A 157 -6.43 -11.76 -14.28
CA LYS A 157 -7.36 -11.32 -15.33
C LYS A 157 -7.83 -12.53 -16.16
N PRO A 158 -9.06 -12.52 -16.69
CA PRO A 158 -9.51 -13.56 -17.60
C PRO A 158 -8.58 -13.69 -18.81
N GLY A 159 -8.23 -14.93 -19.18
CA GLY A 159 -7.33 -15.21 -20.30
C GLY A 159 -5.87 -14.82 -20.07
N SER A 160 -5.48 -14.51 -18.82
CA SER A 160 -4.08 -14.21 -18.51
C SER A 160 -3.21 -15.46 -18.56
N THR A 161 -1.98 -15.30 -19.02
CA THR A 161 -0.99 -16.37 -19.15
C THR A 161 0.24 -16.12 -18.31
N LEU A 162 0.97 -17.19 -17.99
CA LEU A 162 2.24 -17.08 -17.27
C LEU A 162 3.31 -16.48 -18.19
N MET A 163 4.07 -15.52 -17.66
CA MET A 163 5.20 -14.93 -18.39
C MET A 163 6.29 -15.99 -18.61
N LYS A 164 6.82 -16.06 -19.84
CA LYS A 164 7.95 -16.93 -20.17
C LYS A 164 9.20 -16.54 -19.38
N GLY A 165 9.86 -17.49 -18.72
CA GLY A 165 11.07 -17.26 -17.93
C GLY A 165 10.86 -17.09 -16.43
N VAL A 166 9.67 -17.29 -15.92
CA VAL A 166 9.38 -17.41 -14.48
C VAL A 166 9.27 -18.90 -14.16
N GLU A 167 10.34 -19.50 -13.69
CA GLU A 167 10.41 -20.88 -13.16
C GLU A 167 10.58 -20.89 -11.65
#